data_41e0fd4cb8cece560ad05710ea7d520c
#
_entry.id   41e0fd4cb8cece560ad05710ea7d520c
#
_cell.length_a   1.000
_cell.length_b   1.000
_cell.length_c   1.000
_cell.angle_alpha   90.00
_cell.angle_beta   90.00
_cell.angle_gamma   90.00
#
_symmetry.space_group_name_H-M   'P 1'
#
loop_
_entity.id
_entity.type
_entity.pdbx_description
1 polymer ?
#
loop_
_entity_poly.entity_id
_entity_poly.type
_entity_poly.pdbx_seq_one_letter_code
_entity_poly.pdbx_strand_id
1 'polypeptide(L)'
;MAKDGALQFPMIAVNDTDTKHMFDNRYGTGQSTLDAVFRATNFLLAGRVVVVAGFGYCGKGVAERAKGMGADVIVTEIDPTKALDAMMQGFRVMPMIDAAKLGDVFITVTGNRDVLRDEHFAVMKDGAIMANSGHFDIEIDVAWLEQNAKTKNAKMRHQTDEYVLSDGRRLLLLAEGRLVNLCLLYTSDAADE
;
A
#
# COMPACT_ATOMS: atom_id res chain seq x y z
N MET A 1 21.29 -10.55 -25.07
CA MET A 1 20.89 -11.96 -24.92
C MET A 1 20.41 -12.58 -26.25
N ALA A 2 19.34 -12.11 -26.89
CA ALA A 2 18.92 -12.67 -28.18
C ALA A 2 19.96 -12.48 -29.28
N LYS A 3 20.55 -11.27 -29.41
CA LYS A 3 21.58 -10.95 -30.38
C LYS A 3 22.89 -11.72 -30.15
N ASP A 4 23.16 -12.15 -28.94
CA ASP A 4 24.40 -12.84 -28.54
C ASP A 4 24.24 -14.36 -28.56
N GLY A 5 23.10 -14.88 -29.04
CA GLY A 5 22.81 -16.31 -29.11
C GLY A 5 22.66 -17.01 -27.75
N ALA A 6 22.64 -16.25 -26.65
CA ALA A 6 22.48 -16.80 -25.31
C ALA A 6 21.04 -17.23 -24.99
N LEU A 7 20.06 -16.68 -25.72
CA LEU A 7 18.66 -17.01 -25.59
C LEU A 7 18.31 -18.17 -26.53
N GLN A 8 18.01 -19.33 -25.96
CA GLN A 8 17.78 -20.58 -26.71
C GLN A 8 16.30 -20.86 -27.04
N PHE A 9 15.39 -20.05 -26.51
CA PHE A 9 13.95 -20.17 -26.72
C PHE A 9 13.28 -18.80 -26.78
N PRO A 10 12.09 -18.67 -27.42
CA PRO A 10 11.36 -17.43 -27.46
C PRO A 10 10.97 -16.96 -26.05
N MET A 11 11.17 -15.67 -25.76
CA MET A 11 10.69 -15.03 -24.52
C MET A 11 9.79 -13.84 -24.88
N ILE A 12 8.67 -13.75 -24.17
CA ILE A 12 7.70 -12.66 -24.32
C ILE A 12 7.67 -11.87 -23.02
N ALA A 13 7.96 -10.58 -23.12
CA ALA A 13 7.93 -9.65 -21.99
C ALA A 13 6.48 -9.22 -21.72
N VAL A 14 5.67 -10.09 -21.14
CA VAL A 14 4.25 -9.84 -20.88
C VAL A 14 4.04 -8.65 -19.96
N ASN A 15 4.94 -8.47 -18.97
CA ASN A 15 4.85 -7.36 -18.03
C ASN A 15 4.99 -5.97 -18.68
N ASP A 16 5.61 -5.90 -19.88
CA ASP A 16 5.84 -4.63 -20.59
C ASP A 16 4.70 -4.26 -21.54
N THR A 17 3.61 -5.02 -21.55
CA THR A 17 2.45 -4.75 -22.40
C THR A 17 1.48 -3.77 -21.72
N ASP A 18 0.93 -2.83 -22.50
CA ASP A 18 -0.04 -1.83 -22.02
C ASP A 18 -1.27 -2.48 -21.37
N THR A 19 -1.77 -3.57 -21.97
CA THR A 19 -2.90 -4.33 -21.45
C THR A 19 -2.62 -4.93 -20.08
N LYS A 20 -1.40 -5.44 -19.83
CA LYS A 20 -1.04 -5.97 -18.51
C LYS A 20 -1.06 -4.85 -17.46
N HIS A 21 -0.41 -3.74 -17.72
CA HIS A 21 -0.39 -2.62 -16.79
C HIS A 21 -1.78 -2.03 -16.53
N MET A 22 -2.59 -1.91 -17.59
CA MET A 22 -3.94 -1.36 -17.48
C MET A 22 -4.86 -2.25 -16.66
N PHE A 23 -4.86 -3.58 -16.88
CA PHE A 23 -5.78 -4.47 -16.21
C PHE A 23 -5.24 -5.04 -14.91
N ASP A 24 -4.06 -5.63 -14.89
CA ASP A 24 -3.51 -6.26 -13.71
C ASP A 24 -3.10 -5.23 -12.66
N ASN A 25 -2.26 -4.27 -13.02
CA ASN A 25 -1.77 -3.27 -12.03
C ASN A 25 -2.87 -2.33 -11.54
N ARG A 26 -3.80 -1.90 -12.41
CA ARG A 26 -4.86 -0.97 -11.99
C ARG A 26 -6.02 -1.71 -11.33
N TYR A 27 -6.67 -2.61 -12.05
CA TYR A 27 -7.88 -3.25 -11.56
C TYR A 27 -7.59 -4.42 -10.62
N GLY A 28 -6.64 -5.28 -10.96
CA GLY A 28 -6.26 -6.43 -10.16
C GLY A 28 -5.65 -6.02 -8.83
N THR A 29 -4.57 -5.22 -8.85
CA THR A 29 -3.91 -4.74 -7.63
C THR A 29 -4.83 -3.87 -6.79
N GLY A 30 -5.63 -2.99 -7.41
CA GLY A 30 -6.59 -2.16 -6.68
C GLY A 30 -7.60 -2.99 -5.90
N GLN A 31 -8.12 -4.05 -6.49
CA GLN A 31 -9.07 -4.96 -5.82
C GLN A 31 -8.38 -5.79 -4.75
N SER A 32 -7.30 -6.48 -5.09
CA SER A 32 -6.62 -7.43 -4.20
C SER A 32 -6.01 -6.74 -2.97
N THR A 33 -5.51 -5.52 -3.11
CA THR A 33 -4.98 -4.74 -1.98
C THR A 33 -6.07 -4.46 -0.94
N LEU A 34 -7.24 -3.98 -1.35
CA LEU A 34 -8.33 -3.68 -0.41
C LEU A 34 -8.93 -4.96 0.17
N ASP A 35 -9.07 -6.03 -0.62
CA ASP A 35 -9.52 -7.33 -0.12
C ASP A 35 -8.58 -7.84 0.99
N ALA A 36 -7.27 -7.71 0.78
CA ALA A 36 -6.27 -8.06 1.80
C ALA A 36 -6.41 -7.21 3.08
N VAL A 37 -6.60 -5.90 2.95
CA VAL A 37 -6.85 -5.01 4.11
C VAL A 37 -8.08 -5.46 4.88
N PHE A 38 -9.17 -5.79 4.19
CA PHE A 38 -10.41 -6.26 4.85
C PHE A 38 -10.23 -7.59 5.55
N ARG A 39 -9.58 -8.57 4.92
CA ARG A 39 -9.30 -9.88 5.52
C ARG A 39 -8.46 -9.76 6.78
N ALA A 40 -7.43 -8.89 6.77
CA ALA A 40 -6.57 -8.70 7.93
C ALA A 40 -7.26 -7.96 9.09
N THR A 41 -8.10 -6.97 8.79
CA THR A 41 -8.56 -6.01 9.78
C THR A 41 -10.06 -6.06 10.07
N ASN A 42 -10.85 -6.55 9.13
CA ASN A 42 -12.32 -6.44 9.14
C ASN A 42 -12.81 -4.98 9.29
N PHE A 43 -12.05 -4.02 8.72
CA PHE A 43 -12.24 -2.58 8.90
C PHE A 43 -13.31 -2.03 7.96
N LEU A 44 -14.25 -1.26 8.49
CA LEU A 44 -15.25 -0.55 7.67
C LEU A 44 -14.61 0.69 7.04
N LEU A 45 -14.48 0.68 5.69
CA LEU A 45 -13.78 1.73 4.95
C LEU A 45 -14.63 2.98 4.72
N ALA A 46 -15.95 2.83 4.65
CA ALA A 46 -16.87 3.93 4.39
C ALA A 46 -16.72 5.03 5.46
N GLY A 47 -16.55 6.28 5.00
CA GLY A 47 -16.35 7.44 5.86
C GLY A 47 -14.96 7.54 6.50
N ARG A 48 -14.01 6.66 6.14
CA ARG A 48 -12.62 6.70 6.61
C ARG A 48 -11.71 7.39 5.62
N VAL A 49 -10.62 7.94 6.14
CA VAL A 49 -9.59 8.58 5.32
C VAL A 49 -8.57 7.54 4.89
N VAL A 50 -8.49 7.27 3.59
CA VAL A 50 -7.48 6.38 3.00
C VAL A 50 -6.42 7.22 2.30
N VAL A 51 -5.19 7.09 2.73
CA VAL A 51 -4.02 7.73 2.11
C VAL A 51 -3.36 6.74 1.17
N VAL A 52 -3.31 7.09 -0.11
CA VAL A 52 -2.63 6.30 -1.15
C VAL A 52 -1.34 7.03 -1.53
N ALA A 53 -0.20 6.43 -1.23
CA ALA A 53 1.10 6.97 -1.59
C ALA A 53 1.53 6.44 -2.95
N GLY A 54 1.55 7.32 -3.94
CA GLY A 54 1.81 7.02 -5.35
C GLY A 54 0.54 6.99 -6.20
N PHE A 55 0.63 7.55 -7.42
CA PHE A 55 -0.50 7.61 -8.36
C PHE A 55 -0.13 7.07 -9.74
N GLY A 56 0.65 5.97 -9.76
CA GLY A 56 0.87 5.12 -10.93
C GLY A 56 -0.35 4.21 -11.19
N TYR A 57 -0.20 3.20 -12.02
CA TYR A 57 -1.33 2.28 -12.33
C TYR A 57 -1.92 1.64 -11.07
N CYS A 58 -1.08 1.10 -10.19
CA CYS A 58 -1.54 0.48 -8.94
C CYS A 58 -2.23 1.51 -8.03
N GLY A 59 -1.60 2.69 -7.82
CA GLY A 59 -2.16 3.74 -6.97
C GLY A 59 -3.50 4.27 -7.45
N LYS A 60 -3.66 4.45 -8.77
CA LYS A 60 -4.95 4.80 -9.38
C LYS A 60 -6.02 3.76 -9.05
N GLY A 61 -5.71 2.50 -9.24
CA GLY A 61 -6.64 1.42 -8.96
C GLY A 61 -7.05 1.33 -7.49
N VAL A 62 -6.10 1.45 -6.58
CA VAL A 62 -6.37 1.48 -5.13
C VAL A 62 -7.24 2.68 -4.75
N ALA A 63 -6.88 3.88 -5.24
CA ALA A 63 -7.62 5.12 -4.96
C ALA A 63 -9.07 5.06 -5.47
N GLU A 64 -9.27 4.63 -6.72
CA GLU A 64 -10.60 4.46 -7.32
C GLU A 64 -11.45 3.44 -6.55
N ARG A 65 -10.85 2.32 -6.20
CA ARG A 65 -11.57 1.26 -5.48
C ARG A 65 -11.94 1.71 -4.07
N ALA A 66 -11.02 2.36 -3.34
CA ALA A 66 -11.29 2.90 -2.01
C ALA A 66 -12.42 3.97 -2.04
N LYS A 67 -12.37 4.90 -3.02
CA LYS A 67 -13.43 5.89 -3.23
C LYS A 67 -14.77 5.24 -3.54
N GLY A 68 -14.79 4.22 -4.40
CA GLY A 68 -15.99 3.45 -4.72
C GLY A 68 -16.61 2.72 -3.52
N MET A 69 -15.83 2.47 -2.47
CA MET A 69 -16.27 1.88 -1.20
C MET A 69 -16.63 2.94 -0.14
N GLY A 70 -16.68 4.21 -0.51
CA GLY A 70 -17.13 5.30 0.34
C GLY A 70 -16.04 5.92 1.21
N ALA A 71 -14.77 5.65 0.94
CA ALA A 71 -13.65 6.31 1.62
C ALA A 71 -13.45 7.75 1.14
N ASP A 72 -12.97 8.63 2.03
CA ASP A 72 -12.34 9.90 1.67
C ASP A 72 -10.87 9.61 1.32
N VAL A 73 -10.51 9.75 0.05
CA VAL A 73 -9.19 9.36 -0.44
C VAL A 73 -8.28 10.57 -0.58
N ILE A 74 -7.10 10.48 0.04
CA ILE A 74 -5.98 11.40 -0.13
C ILE A 74 -4.90 10.69 -0.93
N VAL A 75 -4.41 11.34 -1.97
CA VAL A 75 -3.25 10.89 -2.75
C VAL A 75 -2.03 11.71 -2.38
N THR A 76 -0.91 11.05 -2.17
CA THR A 76 0.39 11.71 -2.05
C THR A 76 1.27 11.30 -3.23
N GLU A 77 1.78 12.25 -3.98
CA GLU A 77 2.55 12.02 -5.21
C GLU A 77 3.60 13.11 -5.39
N ILE A 78 4.80 12.73 -5.80
CA ILE A 78 5.92 13.66 -6.03
C ILE A 78 6.00 14.15 -7.49
N ASP A 79 5.46 13.35 -8.44
CA ASP A 79 5.36 13.74 -9.84
C ASP A 79 4.19 14.72 -10.01
N PRO A 80 4.45 16.00 -10.39
CA PRO A 80 3.40 17.00 -10.49
C PRO A 80 2.33 16.66 -11.52
N THR A 81 2.68 15.94 -12.59
CA THR A 81 1.72 15.54 -13.62
C THR A 81 0.74 14.51 -13.08
N LYS A 82 1.24 13.52 -12.33
CA LYS A 82 0.39 12.51 -11.69
C LYS A 82 -0.43 13.11 -10.54
N ALA A 83 0.15 14.05 -9.79
CA ALA A 83 -0.57 14.78 -8.74
C ALA A 83 -1.74 15.59 -9.33
N LEU A 84 -1.52 16.28 -10.46
CA LEU A 84 -2.56 16.99 -11.17
C LEU A 84 -3.64 16.04 -11.70
N ASP A 85 -3.25 14.89 -12.27
CA ASP A 85 -4.18 13.86 -12.73
C ASP A 85 -5.07 13.36 -11.56
N ALA A 86 -4.49 13.11 -10.39
CA ALA A 86 -5.25 12.74 -9.20
C ALA A 86 -6.27 13.84 -8.81
N MET A 87 -5.89 15.11 -8.83
CA MET A 87 -6.79 16.23 -8.57
C MET A 87 -7.94 16.28 -9.57
N MET A 88 -7.65 16.12 -10.87
CA MET A 88 -8.67 16.11 -11.92
C MET A 88 -9.65 14.95 -11.80
N GLN A 89 -9.24 13.83 -11.20
CA GLN A 89 -10.12 12.71 -10.88
C GLN A 89 -10.90 12.90 -9.57
N GLY A 90 -10.76 14.05 -8.93
CA GLY A 90 -11.50 14.44 -7.74
C GLY A 90 -10.98 13.81 -6.45
N PHE A 91 -9.67 13.52 -6.39
CA PHE A 91 -8.99 13.15 -5.17
C PHE A 91 -8.37 14.37 -4.48
N ARG A 92 -8.26 14.31 -3.17
CA ARG A 92 -7.46 15.29 -2.41
C ARG A 92 -5.99 14.95 -2.61
N VAL A 93 -5.17 15.97 -2.88
CA VAL A 93 -3.71 15.79 -3.03
C VAL A 93 -2.99 16.68 -2.04
N MET A 94 -2.04 16.12 -1.30
CA MET A 94 -1.23 16.87 -0.34
C MET A 94 0.08 16.14 -0.02
N PRO A 95 1.07 16.82 0.60
CA PRO A 95 2.28 16.17 1.10
C PRO A 95 1.96 15.10 2.15
N MET A 96 2.82 14.06 2.24
CA MET A 96 2.59 12.93 3.14
C MET A 96 2.51 13.38 4.60
N ILE A 97 3.31 14.34 5.04
CA ILE A 97 3.29 14.83 6.43
C ILE A 97 1.94 15.43 6.85
N ASP A 98 1.20 16.01 5.91
CA ASP A 98 -0.14 16.53 6.18
C ASP A 98 -1.19 15.41 6.09
N ALA A 99 -1.05 14.52 5.12
CA ALA A 99 -1.90 13.34 5.00
C ALA A 99 -1.78 12.41 6.22
N ALA A 100 -0.58 12.27 6.79
CA ALA A 100 -0.32 11.44 7.96
C ALA A 100 -1.15 11.83 9.20
N LYS A 101 -1.47 13.11 9.36
CA LYS A 101 -2.33 13.62 10.45
C LYS A 101 -3.81 13.23 10.27
N LEU A 102 -4.22 12.94 9.04
CA LEU A 102 -5.62 12.75 8.65
C LEU A 102 -5.99 11.29 8.40
N GLY A 103 -5.01 10.47 7.97
CA GLY A 103 -5.22 9.10 7.52
C GLY A 103 -5.66 8.15 8.62
N ASP A 104 -6.57 7.25 8.28
CA ASP A 104 -6.93 6.09 9.07
C ASP A 104 -6.28 4.81 8.49
N VAL A 105 -6.12 4.75 7.16
CA VAL A 105 -5.45 3.68 6.43
C VAL A 105 -4.44 4.27 5.46
N PHE A 106 -3.23 3.72 5.45
CA PHE A 106 -2.14 4.13 4.56
C PHE A 106 -1.76 2.97 3.67
N ILE A 107 -1.76 3.19 2.35
CA ILE A 107 -1.39 2.18 1.35
C ILE A 107 -0.27 2.75 0.49
N THR A 108 0.93 2.18 0.58
CA THR A 108 2.08 2.58 -0.22
C THR A 108 2.17 1.75 -1.50
N VAL A 109 2.40 2.40 -2.63
CA VAL A 109 2.45 1.78 -3.98
C VAL A 109 3.43 2.52 -4.90
N THR A 110 4.55 2.97 -4.36
CA THR A 110 5.49 3.83 -5.08
C THR A 110 6.67 3.08 -5.70
N GLY A 111 7.07 1.96 -5.13
CA GLY A 111 8.32 1.28 -5.44
C GLY A 111 9.56 2.00 -4.89
N ASN A 112 9.40 3.04 -4.06
CA ASN A 112 10.49 3.78 -3.44
C ASN A 112 10.75 3.31 -2.01
N ARG A 113 11.83 3.83 -1.41
CA ARG A 113 12.20 3.54 -0.03
C ARG A 113 11.65 4.60 0.92
N ASP A 114 11.31 4.18 2.17
CA ASP A 114 11.01 5.05 3.31
C ASP A 114 9.93 6.11 3.00
N VAL A 115 8.88 5.68 2.31
CA VAL A 115 7.71 6.52 1.98
C VAL A 115 6.93 6.88 3.24
N LEU A 116 6.78 5.90 4.15
CA LEU A 116 6.32 6.10 5.52
C LEU A 116 7.50 5.89 6.47
N ARG A 117 7.81 6.93 7.25
CA ARG A 117 8.97 6.96 8.14
C ARG A 117 8.67 7.73 9.44
N ASP A 118 9.65 7.88 10.29
CA ASP A 118 9.60 8.47 11.64
C ASP A 118 8.72 9.71 11.76
N GLU A 119 8.96 10.73 10.92
CA GLU A 119 8.20 11.99 10.94
C GLU A 119 6.70 11.77 10.70
N HIS A 120 6.34 10.78 9.89
CA HIS A 120 4.94 10.44 9.62
C HIS A 120 4.32 9.66 10.77
N PHE A 121 5.03 8.67 11.31
CA PHE A 121 4.57 7.88 12.47
C PHE A 121 4.33 8.76 13.70
N ALA A 122 5.16 9.81 13.86
CA ALA A 122 5.03 10.76 14.96
C ALA A 122 3.69 11.52 14.99
N VAL A 123 3.01 11.65 13.85
CA VAL A 123 1.77 12.44 13.73
C VAL A 123 0.54 11.62 13.32
N MET A 124 0.70 10.32 13.05
CA MET A 124 -0.41 9.43 12.73
C MET A 124 -1.38 9.29 13.90
N LYS A 125 -2.63 8.99 13.61
CA LYS A 125 -3.66 8.72 14.61
C LYS A 125 -3.40 7.40 15.35
N ASP A 126 -3.93 7.28 16.57
CA ASP A 126 -4.03 5.97 17.23
C ASP A 126 -4.88 5.00 16.40
N GLY A 127 -4.37 3.80 16.22
CA GLY A 127 -5.03 2.77 15.42
C GLY A 127 -4.86 2.91 13.90
N ALA A 128 -3.96 3.79 13.42
CA ALA A 128 -3.67 3.91 12.01
C ALA A 128 -3.16 2.58 11.43
N ILE A 129 -3.70 2.19 10.27
CA ILE A 129 -3.37 0.94 9.57
C ILE A 129 -2.42 1.25 8.42
N MET A 130 -1.32 0.53 8.34
CA MET A 130 -0.33 0.67 7.27
C MET A 130 -0.22 -0.63 6.46
N ALA A 131 -0.27 -0.51 5.15
CA ALA A 131 -0.15 -1.61 4.20
C ALA A 131 0.75 -1.21 3.04
N ASN A 132 1.62 -2.11 2.61
CA ASN A 132 2.40 -1.93 1.40
C ASN A 132 1.80 -2.77 0.27
N SER A 133 1.58 -2.17 -0.87
CA SER A 133 1.21 -2.85 -2.13
C SER A 133 2.23 -2.54 -3.24
N GLY A 134 3.36 -1.96 -2.89
CA GLY A 134 4.53 -1.84 -3.76
C GLY A 134 5.34 -3.12 -3.79
N HIS A 135 6.21 -3.25 -4.78
CA HIS A 135 6.94 -4.50 -5.06
C HIS A 135 7.91 -4.92 -3.95
N PHE A 136 8.50 -3.96 -3.25
CA PHE A 136 9.52 -4.20 -2.23
C PHE A 136 9.01 -3.81 -0.84
N ASP A 137 9.47 -4.51 0.18
CA ASP A 137 9.16 -4.30 1.61
C ASP A 137 9.94 -3.14 2.26
N ILE A 138 10.33 -2.16 1.45
CA ILE A 138 11.16 -1.01 1.86
C ILE A 138 10.40 0.32 1.88
N GLU A 139 9.12 0.33 1.50
CA GLU A 139 8.33 1.56 1.44
C GLU A 139 7.91 2.07 2.82
N ILE A 140 7.80 1.18 3.80
CA ILE A 140 7.52 1.50 5.20
C ILE A 140 8.78 1.22 6.01
N ASP A 141 9.25 2.20 6.76
CA ASP A 141 10.42 2.05 7.64
C ASP A 141 10.08 1.19 8.86
N VAL A 142 9.99 -0.12 8.61
CA VAL A 142 9.72 -1.12 9.65
C VAL A 142 10.86 -1.18 10.66
N ALA A 143 12.10 -0.94 10.21
CA ALA A 143 13.27 -0.95 11.09
C ALA A 143 13.16 0.12 12.17
N TRP A 144 12.69 1.30 11.83
CA TRP A 144 12.43 2.35 12.82
C TRP A 144 11.33 1.94 13.82
N LEU A 145 10.23 1.36 13.34
CA LEU A 145 9.15 0.87 14.21
C LEU A 145 9.66 -0.18 15.19
N GLU A 146 10.46 -1.15 14.72
CA GLU A 146 11.07 -2.20 15.57
C GLU A 146 11.97 -1.62 16.67
N GLN A 147 12.71 -0.54 16.37
CA GLN A 147 13.65 0.05 17.28
C GLN A 147 13.00 1.04 18.27
N ASN A 148 11.93 1.72 17.89
CA ASN A 148 11.37 2.85 18.63
C ASN A 148 9.99 2.56 19.25
N ALA A 149 9.32 1.47 18.88
CA ALA A 149 8.10 1.07 19.57
C ALA A 149 8.42 0.60 21.01
N LYS A 150 7.59 1.02 21.96
CA LYS A 150 7.68 0.56 23.35
C LYS A 150 7.35 -0.93 23.47
N THR A 151 6.40 -1.39 22.67
CA THR A 151 5.95 -2.80 22.63
C THR A 151 5.53 -3.15 21.22
N LYS A 152 5.89 -4.35 20.78
CA LYS A 152 5.37 -4.98 19.58
C LYS A 152 4.50 -6.16 19.97
N ASN A 153 3.24 -6.14 19.57
CA ASN A 153 2.33 -7.27 19.67
C ASN A 153 2.26 -7.95 18.29
N ALA A 154 3.18 -8.87 18.04
CA ALA A 154 3.26 -9.59 16.79
C ALA A 154 2.02 -10.48 16.60
N LYS A 155 1.50 -10.50 15.36
CA LYS A 155 0.36 -11.35 14.96
C LYS A 155 -0.87 -11.20 15.87
N MET A 156 -1.15 -9.95 16.28
CA MET A 156 -2.37 -9.63 17.03
C MET A 156 -3.62 -10.16 16.30
N ARG A 157 -3.61 -10.12 14.98
CA ARG A 157 -4.49 -10.83 14.05
C ARG A 157 -3.66 -11.49 12.95
N HIS A 158 -4.28 -12.29 12.10
CA HIS A 158 -3.61 -12.87 10.95
C HIS A 158 -2.92 -11.79 10.12
N GLN A 159 -1.59 -11.89 9.95
CA GLN A 159 -0.74 -10.96 9.22
C GLN A 159 -0.85 -9.48 9.67
N THR A 160 -1.13 -9.23 10.95
CA THR A 160 -1.23 -7.89 11.52
C THR A 160 -0.38 -7.77 12.77
N ASP A 161 0.62 -6.90 12.73
CA ASP A 161 1.45 -6.54 13.87
C ASP A 161 1.01 -5.18 14.43
N GLU A 162 0.96 -5.05 15.75
CA GLU A 162 0.68 -3.80 16.45
C GLU A 162 1.96 -3.26 17.08
N TYR A 163 2.29 -2.02 16.75
CA TYR A 163 3.39 -1.28 17.35
C TYR A 163 2.83 -0.20 18.28
N VAL A 164 3.12 -0.31 19.58
CA VAL A 164 2.73 0.70 20.59
C VAL A 164 3.86 1.68 20.75
N LEU A 165 3.62 2.94 20.42
CA LEU A 165 4.62 4.01 20.54
C LEU A 165 4.80 4.46 21.99
N SER A 166 5.82 5.26 22.25
CA SER A 166 6.14 5.78 23.59
C SER A 166 5.01 6.64 24.20
N ASP A 167 4.23 7.31 23.37
CA ASP A 167 3.06 8.12 23.76
C ASP A 167 1.77 7.31 23.95
N GLY A 168 1.82 6.00 23.73
CA GLY A 168 0.69 5.06 23.89
C GLY A 168 -0.15 4.87 22.64
N ARG A 169 0.10 5.61 21.54
CA ARG A 169 -0.57 5.37 20.26
C ARG A 169 -0.15 4.02 19.67
N ARG A 170 -1.08 3.39 18.98
CA ARG A 170 -0.89 2.10 18.32
C ARG A 170 -0.88 2.30 16.81
N LEU A 171 0.09 1.73 16.15
CA LEU A 171 0.15 1.66 14.70
C LEU A 171 0.05 0.19 14.30
N LEU A 172 -0.80 -0.10 13.31
CA LEU A 172 -1.03 -1.46 12.82
C LEU A 172 -0.32 -1.64 11.48
N LEU A 173 0.57 -2.63 11.39
CA LEU A 173 1.28 -2.95 10.17
C LEU A 173 0.79 -4.28 9.61
N LEU A 174 0.36 -4.28 8.35
CA LEU A 174 -0.09 -5.48 7.66
C LEU A 174 1.06 -6.17 6.93
N ALA A 175 1.05 -7.50 6.96
CA ALA A 175 1.97 -8.38 6.24
C ALA A 175 3.47 -8.04 6.48
N GLU A 176 3.81 -7.51 7.68
CA GLU A 176 5.18 -7.11 8.02
C GLU A 176 5.79 -6.08 7.05
N GLY A 177 4.96 -5.26 6.38
CA GLY A 177 5.38 -4.30 5.35
C GLY A 177 5.63 -4.91 3.97
N ARG A 178 5.44 -6.22 3.79
CA ARG A 178 5.52 -6.90 2.49
C ARG A 178 4.28 -6.65 1.64
N LEU A 179 4.30 -7.12 0.41
CA LEU A 179 3.19 -7.02 -0.54
C LEU A 179 1.89 -7.58 0.07
N VAL A 180 1.01 -6.69 0.54
CA VAL A 180 -0.18 -7.09 1.32
C VAL A 180 -1.14 -7.96 0.52
N ASN A 181 -1.35 -7.67 -0.76
CA ASN A 181 -2.24 -8.43 -1.62
C ASN A 181 -1.77 -9.88 -1.84
N LEU A 182 -0.47 -10.09 -2.03
CA LEU A 182 0.06 -11.44 -2.20
C LEU A 182 0.11 -12.20 -0.86
N CYS A 183 0.55 -11.55 0.20
CA CYS A 183 0.71 -12.21 1.51
C CYS A 183 -0.63 -12.66 2.12
N LEU A 184 -1.74 -11.96 1.84
CA LEU A 184 -3.05 -12.23 2.44
C LEU A 184 -4.02 -12.99 1.54
N LEU A 185 -3.81 -12.95 0.22
CA LEU A 185 -4.66 -13.70 -0.72
C LEU A 185 -4.08 -15.05 -1.10
N TYR A 186 -2.78 -15.21 -1.01
CA TYR A 186 -2.08 -16.43 -1.44
C TYR A 186 -2.28 -17.65 -0.53
N THR A 187 -2.96 -17.49 0.58
CA THR A 187 -3.28 -18.63 1.48
C THR A 187 -4.57 -19.37 1.10
N SER A 188 -5.22 -18.98 0.00
CA SER A 188 -6.37 -19.69 -0.53
C SER A 188 -6.04 -20.35 -1.86
N ASP A 189 -5.89 -21.64 -1.85
CA ASP A 189 -6.15 -22.62 -2.90
C ASP A 189 -5.36 -22.57 -4.22
N ALA A 190 -4.68 -21.51 -4.61
CA ALA A 190 -3.94 -21.46 -5.87
C ALA A 190 -2.59 -22.23 -5.84
N ALA A 191 -2.16 -22.69 -4.66
CA ALA A 191 -0.93 -23.48 -4.49
C ALA A 191 -1.20 -24.96 -4.26
N ASP A 192 -2.46 -25.34 -4.04
CA ASP A 192 -2.87 -26.73 -3.75
C ASP A 192 -3.61 -27.39 -4.93
N GLU A 193 -3.79 -26.68 -6.06
CA GLU A 193 -4.25 -27.21 -7.35
C GLU A 193 -3.08 -27.27 -8.37
#